data_6f620c75142db89cdeb4048daf66e59b
#
_entry.id   6f620c75142db89cdeb4048daf66e59b
#
_cell.length_a   1.000
_cell.length_b   1.000
_cell.length_c   1.000
_cell.angle_alpha   90.00
_cell.angle_beta   90.00
_cell.angle_gamma   90.00
#
_symmetry.space_group_name_H-M   'P 1'
#
loop_
_entity.id
_entity.type
_entity.pdbx_description
1 polymer ?
#
loop_
_entity_poly.entity_id
_entity_poly.type
_entity_poly.pdbx_seq_one_letter_code
_entity_poly.pdbx_strand_id
1 'polypeptide(L)'
;MPKVTLQEIIGKVEQLPQLPQVALRVSRMMEESATNAEKLSDVIRLDPSFTSQVLRLCNSAAYGFSRRISTVKEAVAILGHSTLKSMVYTIIAKVALDRPVPGYSLSEGDLWYNALTCAVYAKHIGHRERLPDPEVAFTGGLLRDIGKIVLGDFVGANYAEIEALTTKERIDFLDAEERVIGFNHSIVGTRVAEKWNLPPVLVNVIRHHHKPVKLPPTLPPAEAKMISIVHLADALTSMVGKGAGNDGLMYCLDADALMRVGINIQGDYLERLIGELVDLNPIIKDLAESMSIAGDN
;
A
#
# COMPACT_ATOMS: atom_id res chain seq x y z
N MET A 1 -3.31 -12.13 -29.41
CA MET A 1 -3.97 -13.11 -28.50
C MET A 1 -5.29 -12.52 -28.02
N PRO A 2 -6.31 -13.31 -27.64
CA PRO A 2 -7.51 -12.72 -27.04
C PRO A 2 -7.11 -11.99 -25.75
N LYS A 3 -7.58 -10.75 -25.59
CA LYS A 3 -7.40 -9.98 -24.35
C LYS A 3 -8.12 -10.71 -23.22
N VAL A 4 -7.54 -10.65 -22.02
CA VAL A 4 -8.16 -11.18 -20.80
C VAL A 4 -9.52 -10.52 -20.59
N THR A 5 -10.52 -11.30 -20.23
CA THR A 5 -11.87 -10.80 -20.01
C THR A 5 -12.07 -10.31 -18.58
N LEU A 6 -13.02 -9.39 -18.38
CA LEU A 6 -13.38 -8.94 -17.03
C LEU A 6 -13.84 -10.11 -16.14
N GLN A 7 -14.48 -11.13 -16.72
CA GLN A 7 -14.93 -12.32 -15.96
C GLN A 7 -13.75 -13.13 -15.42
N GLU A 8 -12.68 -13.30 -16.20
CA GLU A 8 -11.46 -13.97 -15.73
C GLU A 8 -10.80 -13.21 -14.59
N ILE A 9 -10.72 -11.87 -14.68
CA ILE A 9 -10.22 -11.03 -13.57
C ILE A 9 -11.10 -11.18 -12.32
N ILE A 10 -12.43 -11.08 -12.48
CA ILE A 10 -13.38 -11.25 -11.35
C ILE A 10 -13.21 -12.63 -10.72
N GLY A 11 -13.13 -13.69 -11.52
CA GLY A 11 -12.93 -15.06 -11.02
C GLY A 11 -11.65 -15.21 -10.21
N LYS A 12 -10.54 -14.59 -10.64
CA LYS A 12 -9.29 -14.56 -9.87
C LYS A 12 -9.43 -13.74 -8.58
N VAL A 13 -10.09 -12.58 -8.65
CA VAL A 13 -10.37 -11.77 -7.45
C VAL A 13 -11.20 -12.57 -6.45
N GLU A 14 -12.19 -13.34 -6.89
CA GLU A 14 -13.02 -14.19 -6.02
C GLU A 14 -12.22 -15.30 -5.31
N GLN A 15 -11.15 -15.79 -5.94
CA GLN A 15 -10.28 -16.83 -5.39
C GLN A 15 -9.25 -16.30 -4.38
N LEU A 16 -9.14 -14.99 -4.22
CA LEU A 16 -8.23 -14.42 -3.22
C LEU A 16 -8.58 -14.93 -1.82
N PRO A 17 -7.56 -15.20 -0.99
CA PRO A 17 -7.78 -15.63 0.39
C PRO A 17 -8.69 -14.63 1.12
N GLN A 18 -9.56 -15.17 1.95
CA GLN A 18 -10.37 -14.33 2.82
C GLN A 18 -9.46 -13.64 3.83
N LEU A 19 -9.62 -12.33 3.95
CA LEU A 19 -8.93 -11.55 4.98
C LEU A 19 -9.37 -12.04 6.38
N PRO A 20 -8.51 -11.90 7.40
CA PRO A 20 -8.87 -12.25 8.76
C PRO A 20 -10.19 -11.57 9.16
N GLN A 21 -11.18 -12.37 9.56
CA GLN A 21 -12.53 -11.86 9.86
C GLN A 21 -12.52 -10.79 10.95
N VAL A 22 -11.63 -10.97 11.94
CA VAL A 22 -11.43 -9.98 13.01
C VAL A 22 -10.89 -8.67 12.46
N ALA A 23 -9.92 -8.71 11.54
CA ALA A 23 -9.36 -7.51 10.91
C ALA A 23 -10.41 -6.71 10.14
N LEU A 24 -11.25 -7.40 9.33
CA LEU A 24 -12.36 -6.78 8.61
C LEU A 24 -13.42 -6.19 9.55
N ARG A 25 -13.71 -6.89 10.65
CA ARG A 25 -14.64 -6.39 11.65
C ARG A 25 -14.12 -5.15 12.35
N VAL A 26 -12.86 -5.17 12.79
CA VAL A 26 -12.21 -4.03 13.43
C VAL A 26 -12.15 -2.84 12.47
N SER A 27 -11.75 -3.04 11.20
CA SER A 27 -11.73 -1.97 10.19
C SER A 27 -13.11 -1.31 10.02
N ARG A 28 -14.19 -2.09 9.92
CA ARG A 28 -15.56 -1.55 9.82
C ARG A 28 -15.97 -0.78 11.07
N MET A 29 -15.69 -1.33 12.26
CA MET A 29 -16.01 -0.65 13.51
C MET A 29 -15.30 0.72 13.63
N MET A 30 -14.11 0.87 13.06
CA MET A 30 -13.37 2.14 13.06
C MET A 30 -13.98 3.22 12.15
N GLU A 31 -14.88 2.87 11.24
CA GLU A 31 -15.65 3.84 10.45
C GLU A 31 -16.90 4.34 11.21
N GLU A 32 -17.30 3.65 12.26
CA GLU A 32 -18.48 3.99 13.05
C GLU A 32 -18.12 5.01 14.14
N SER A 33 -18.80 6.16 14.15
CA SER A 33 -18.57 7.24 15.12
C SER A 33 -18.84 6.84 16.60
N ALA A 34 -19.61 5.76 16.81
CA ALA A 34 -19.96 5.25 18.13
C ALA A 34 -18.98 4.21 18.70
N THR A 35 -17.92 3.89 17.96
CA THR A 35 -16.93 2.89 18.39
C THR A 35 -15.92 3.50 19.36
N ASN A 36 -15.75 2.85 20.50
CA ASN A 36 -14.76 3.24 21.50
C ASN A 36 -13.64 2.20 21.63
N ALA A 37 -12.56 2.59 22.34
CA ALA A 37 -11.39 1.76 22.56
C ALA A 37 -11.71 0.40 23.21
N GLU A 38 -12.72 0.33 24.07
CA GLU A 38 -13.10 -0.87 24.77
C GLU A 38 -13.72 -1.91 23.82
N LYS A 39 -14.68 -1.48 23.00
CA LYS A 39 -15.31 -2.33 21.99
C LYS A 39 -14.29 -2.86 20.97
N LEU A 40 -13.34 -2.02 20.52
CA LEU A 40 -12.28 -2.45 19.62
C LEU A 40 -11.37 -3.50 20.27
N SER A 41 -10.95 -3.24 21.52
CA SER A 41 -10.15 -4.18 22.30
C SER A 41 -10.83 -5.53 22.48
N ASP A 42 -12.14 -5.54 22.74
CA ASP A 42 -12.91 -6.77 22.94
C ASP A 42 -12.93 -7.61 21.65
N VAL A 43 -13.14 -6.97 20.50
CA VAL A 43 -13.14 -7.67 19.21
C VAL A 43 -11.75 -8.18 18.82
N ILE A 44 -10.70 -7.40 19.02
CA ILE A 44 -9.31 -7.80 18.72
C ILE A 44 -8.93 -9.02 19.57
N ARG A 45 -9.29 -9.04 20.85
CA ARG A 45 -8.99 -10.15 21.78
C ARG A 45 -9.68 -11.47 21.44
N LEU A 46 -10.67 -11.48 20.57
CA LEU A 46 -11.33 -12.73 20.11
C LEU A 46 -10.38 -13.60 19.27
N ASP A 47 -9.33 -13.03 18.69
CA ASP A 47 -8.32 -13.74 17.92
C ASP A 47 -6.92 -13.55 18.55
N PRO A 48 -6.36 -14.60 19.20
CA PRO A 48 -5.05 -14.53 19.84
C PRO A 48 -3.92 -14.22 18.86
N SER A 49 -3.99 -14.74 17.62
CA SER A 49 -2.99 -14.48 16.59
C SER A 49 -3.00 -13.01 16.19
N PHE A 50 -4.19 -12.48 15.91
CA PHE A 50 -4.37 -11.07 15.56
C PHE A 50 -3.96 -10.14 16.72
N THR A 51 -4.33 -10.48 17.96
CA THR A 51 -3.90 -9.77 19.18
C THR A 51 -2.37 -9.70 19.28
N SER A 52 -1.70 -10.84 19.08
CA SER A 52 -0.23 -10.92 19.13
C SER A 52 0.41 -10.06 18.05
N GLN A 53 -0.13 -10.03 16.83
CA GLN A 53 0.37 -9.21 15.74
C GLN A 53 0.20 -7.71 16.02
N VAL A 54 -0.96 -7.28 16.54
CA VAL A 54 -1.20 -5.89 16.95
C VAL A 54 -0.20 -5.47 18.02
N LEU A 55 0.01 -6.28 19.06
CA LEU A 55 0.94 -5.97 20.13
C LEU A 55 2.41 -5.94 19.66
N ARG A 56 2.80 -6.83 18.73
CA ARG A 56 4.14 -6.79 18.13
C ARG A 56 4.37 -5.51 17.34
N LEU A 57 3.45 -5.15 16.45
CA LEU A 57 3.54 -3.90 15.70
C LEU A 57 3.63 -2.71 16.64
N CYS A 58 2.75 -2.66 17.65
CA CYS A 58 2.75 -1.59 18.65
C CYS A 58 4.10 -1.43 19.35
N ASN A 59 4.79 -2.55 19.63
CA ASN A 59 6.08 -2.55 20.30
C ASN A 59 7.29 -2.46 19.36
N SER A 60 7.09 -2.30 18.06
CA SER A 60 8.19 -2.09 17.11
C SER A 60 8.80 -0.70 17.26
N ALA A 61 10.04 -0.55 16.80
CA ALA A 61 10.75 0.73 16.84
C ALA A 61 10.04 1.86 16.10
N ALA A 62 9.21 1.52 15.13
CA ALA A 62 8.43 2.48 14.34
C ALA A 62 7.47 3.35 15.17
N TYR A 63 7.03 2.84 16.32
CA TYR A 63 6.12 3.57 17.21
C TYR A 63 6.82 4.19 18.43
N GLY A 64 8.10 3.86 18.68
CA GLY A 64 8.99 4.56 19.59
C GLY A 64 8.57 4.62 21.05
N PHE A 65 7.79 3.65 21.54
CA PHE A 65 7.37 3.66 22.95
C PHE A 65 8.54 3.34 23.87
N SER A 66 8.70 4.15 24.92
CA SER A 66 9.75 3.98 25.94
C SER A 66 9.52 2.77 26.85
N ARG A 67 8.31 2.20 26.88
CA ARG A 67 7.94 1.00 27.63
C ARG A 67 7.14 0.05 26.77
N ARG A 68 7.22 -1.23 27.09
CA ARG A 68 6.46 -2.27 26.40
C ARG A 68 4.96 -2.14 26.67
N ILE A 69 4.18 -2.14 25.60
CA ILE A 69 2.71 -2.20 25.62
C ILE A 69 2.29 -3.67 25.72
N SER A 70 1.51 -3.99 26.75
CA SER A 70 1.19 -5.39 27.08
C SER A 70 -0.26 -5.77 26.79
N THR A 71 -1.14 -4.80 26.57
CA THR A 71 -2.56 -5.04 26.32
C THR A 71 -3.08 -4.25 25.13
N VAL A 72 -4.06 -4.82 24.41
CA VAL A 72 -4.72 -4.15 23.30
C VAL A 72 -5.45 -2.89 23.76
N LYS A 73 -6.06 -2.90 24.93
CA LYS A 73 -6.74 -1.72 25.51
C LYS A 73 -5.77 -0.54 25.68
N GLU A 74 -4.57 -0.83 26.18
CA GLU A 74 -3.49 0.15 26.30
C GLU A 74 -3.01 0.63 24.93
N ALA A 75 -2.78 -0.28 23.97
CA ALA A 75 -2.42 0.04 22.60
C ALA A 75 -3.42 1.02 21.96
N VAL A 76 -4.71 0.71 22.03
CA VAL A 76 -5.77 1.55 21.47
C VAL A 76 -5.80 2.94 22.14
N ALA A 77 -5.63 3.00 23.45
CA ALA A 77 -5.67 4.27 24.21
C ALA A 77 -4.49 5.19 23.89
N ILE A 78 -3.30 4.62 23.61
CA ILE A 78 -2.07 5.37 23.35
C ILE A 78 -1.95 5.76 21.88
N LEU A 79 -2.23 4.83 20.98
CA LEU A 79 -2.05 5.04 19.54
C LEU A 79 -3.13 5.91 18.89
N GLY A 80 -4.34 5.87 19.43
CA GLY A 80 -5.51 6.46 18.82
C GLY A 80 -6.05 5.61 17.64
N HIS A 81 -7.18 6.03 17.08
CA HIS A 81 -7.93 5.26 16.08
C HIS A 81 -7.19 5.16 14.74
N SER A 82 -6.60 6.24 14.26
CA SER A 82 -5.97 6.28 12.93
C SER A 82 -4.75 5.35 12.86
N THR A 83 -3.88 5.40 13.87
CA THR A 83 -2.70 4.53 13.92
C THR A 83 -3.08 3.06 14.11
N LEU A 84 -4.08 2.76 14.95
CA LEU A 84 -4.57 1.38 15.09
C LEU A 84 -5.15 0.86 13.76
N LYS A 85 -5.85 1.72 13.02
CA LYS A 85 -6.40 1.39 11.71
C LYS A 85 -5.31 1.04 10.71
N SER A 86 -4.23 1.83 10.65
CA SER A 86 -3.09 1.52 9.78
C SER A 86 -2.39 0.21 10.18
N MET A 87 -2.30 -0.11 11.48
CA MET A 87 -1.79 -1.41 11.95
C MET A 87 -2.67 -2.59 11.49
N VAL A 88 -3.98 -2.44 11.57
CA VAL A 88 -4.92 -3.46 11.07
C VAL A 88 -4.72 -3.72 9.58
N TYR A 89 -4.59 -2.64 8.78
CA TYR A 89 -4.29 -2.77 7.36
C TYR A 89 -2.89 -3.33 7.10
N THR A 90 -1.91 -3.08 7.97
CA THR A 90 -0.58 -3.68 7.87
C THR A 90 -0.65 -5.21 7.99
N ILE A 91 -1.43 -5.72 8.95
CA ILE A 91 -1.65 -7.16 9.11
C ILE A 91 -2.38 -7.76 7.89
N ILE A 92 -3.41 -7.07 7.39
CA ILE A 92 -4.14 -7.47 6.19
C ILE A 92 -3.21 -7.53 4.96
N ALA A 93 -2.43 -6.48 4.76
CA ALA A 93 -1.50 -6.38 3.64
C ALA A 93 -0.42 -7.46 3.70
N LYS A 94 0.16 -7.74 4.89
CA LYS A 94 1.12 -8.82 5.06
C LYS A 94 0.56 -10.15 4.56
N VAL A 95 -0.64 -10.53 5.01
CA VAL A 95 -1.30 -11.78 4.58
C VAL A 95 -1.52 -11.82 3.06
N ALA A 96 -1.86 -10.69 2.45
CA ALA A 96 -2.17 -10.63 1.02
C ALA A 96 -0.93 -10.56 0.12
N LEU A 97 0.09 -9.79 0.52
CA LEU A 97 1.24 -9.42 -0.32
C LEU A 97 2.47 -10.30 -0.09
N ASP A 98 2.52 -11.09 0.99
CA ASP A 98 3.65 -11.95 1.33
C ASP A 98 3.60 -13.27 0.56
N ARG A 99 3.69 -13.15 -0.75
CA ARG A 99 3.69 -14.28 -1.70
C ARG A 99 4.50 -13.91 -2.92
N PRO A 100 5.06 -14.90 -3.64
CA PRO A 100 5.72 -14.62 -4.90
C PRO A 100 4.73 -14.13 -5.96
N VAL A 101 5.16 -13.20 -6.81
CA VAL A 101 4.42 -12.72 -7.98
C VAL A 101 5.35 -12.79 -9.20
N PRO A 102 5.55 -14.00 -9.77
CA PRO A 102 6.57 -14.26 -10.80
C PRO A 102 6.42 -13.39 -12.03
N GLY A 103 5.20 -13.01 -12.42
CA GLY A 103 4.95 -12.15 -13.57
C GLY A 103 5.60 -10.77 -13.47
N TYR A 104 5.82 -10.29 -12.24
CA TYR A 104 6.56 -9.05 -11.95
C TYR A 104 8.00 -9.32 -11.49
N SER A 105 8.50 -10.56 -11.59
CA SER A 105 9.82 -10.97 -11.07
C SER A 105 9.99 -10.72 -9.57
N LEU A 106 8.90 -10.84 -8.80
CA LEU A 106 8.89 -10.65 -7.36
C LEU A 106 8.91 -12.00 -6.65
N SER A 107 9.91 -12.22 -5.80
CA SER A 107 10.01 -13.35 -4.88
C SER A 107 9.05 -13.17 -3.69
N GLU A 108 8.91 -14.23 -2.88
CA GLU A 108 8.17 -14.14 -1.62
C GLU A 108 8.75 -13.04 -0.72
N GLY A 109 7.89 -12.19 -0.19
CA GLY A 109 8.26 -11.04 0.64
C GLY A 109 8.62 -9.77 -0.12
N ASP A 110 8.97 -9.83 -1.42
CA ASP A 110 9.39 -8.63 -2.16
C ASP A 110 8.27 -7.60 -2.29
N LEU A 111 7.06 -8.03 -2.71
CA LEU A 111 5.91 -7.12 -2.84
C LEU A 111 5.51 -6.54 -1.48
N TRP A 112 5.55 -7.36 -0.43
CA TRP A 112 5.31 -6.90 0.93
C TRP A 112 6.31 -5.83 1.37
N TYR A 113 7.63 -6.09 1.18
CA TYR A 113 8.69 -5.15 1.58
C TYR A 113 8.61 -3.84 0.82
N ASN A 114 8.33 -3.90 -0.48
CA ASN A 114 8.10 -2.73 -1.33
C ASN A 114 6.88 -1.92 -0.86
N ALA A 115 5.76 -2.59 -0.59
CA ALA A 115 4.54 -1.96 -0.07
C ALA A 115 4.78 -1.26 1.28
N LEU A 116 5.49 -1.92 2.19
CA LEU A 116 5.84 -1.36 3.50
C LEU A 116 6.77 -0.14 3.38
N THR A 117 7.76 -0.21 2.48
CA THR A 117 8.67 0.91 2.20
C THR A 117 7.88 2.12 1.70
N CYS A 118 7.02 1.92 0.70
CA CYS A 118 6.18 2.99 0.18
C CYS A 118 5.24 3.56 1.26
N ALA A 119 4.68 2.72 2.11
CA ALA A 119 3.80 3.15 3.21
C ALA A 119 4.54 4.10 4.18
N VAL A 120 5.74 3.71 4.62
CA VAL A 120 6.57 4.51 5.52
C VAL A 120 6.96 5.84 4.86
N TYR A 121 7.36 5.80 3.59
CA TYR A 121 7.70 7.00 2.81
C TYR A 121 6.47 7.91 2.63
N ALA A 122 5.31 7.37 2.25
CA ALA A 122 4.08 8.14 2.09
C ALA A 122 3.66 8.83 3.40
N LYS A 123 3.78 8.14 4.54
CA LYS A 123 3.52 8.73 5.86
C LYS A 123 4.49 9.87 6.17
N HIS A 124 5.79 9.67 5.97
CA HIS A 124 6.81 10.69 6.20
C HIS A 124 6.56 11.93 5.34
N ILE A 125 6.35 11.74 4.03
CA ILE A 125 6.01 12.83 3.11
C ILE A 125 4.70 13.49 3.53
N GLY A 126 3.69 12.71 3.95
CA GLY A 126 2.42 13.21 4.45
C GLY A 126 2.56 14.14 5.65
N HIS A 127 3.43 13.79 6.62
CA HIS A 127 3.77 14.68 7.73
C HIS A 127 4.47 15.96 7.25
N ARG A 128 5.49 15.82 6.41
CA ARG A 128 6.22 16.95 5.83
C ARG A 128 5.31 17.92 5.08
N GLU A 129 4.41 17.39 4.28
CA GLU A 129 3.44 18.13 3.46
C GLU A 129 2.15 18.51 4.21
N ARG A 130 2.10 18.25 5.52
CA ARG A 130 1.00 18.62 6.42
C ARG A 130 -0.36 18.07 6.00
N LEU A 131 -0.40 16.77 5.64
CA LEU A 131 -1.69 16.08 5.48
C LEU A 131 -2.45 16.07 6.81
N PRO A 132 -3.78 16.21 6.78
CA PRO A 132 -4.61 16.10 7.99
C PRO A 132 -4.45 14.75 8.72
N ASP A 133 -4.30 13.67 7.96
CA ASP A 133 -4.06 12.32 8.48
C ASP A 133 -3.03 11.56 7.63
N PRO A 134 -1.74 11.60 8.00
CA PRO A 134 -0.69 10.86 7.31
C PRO A 134 -0.82 9.34 7.40
N GLU A 135 -1.59 8.79 8.36
CA GLU A 135 -1.82 7.35 8.46
C GLU A 135 -2.65 6.81 7.29
N VAL A 136 -3.50 7.65 6.69
CA VAL A 136 -4.23 7.27 5.47
C VAL A 136 -3.27 7.18 4.28
N ALA A 137 -2.28 8.07 4.19
CA ALA A 137 -1.23 7.98 3.16
C ALA A 137 -0.36 6.71 3.35
N PHE A 138 -0.02 6.36 4.60
CA PHE A 138 0.62 5.09 4.93
C PHE A 138 -0.19 3.90 4.39
N THR A 139 -1.48 3.84 4.74
CA THR A 139 -2.34 2.74 4.31
C THR A 139 -2.50 2.70 2.78
N GLY A 140 -2.60 3.87 2.15
CA GLY A 140 -2.66 4.00 0.69
C GLY A 140 -1.40 3.46 0.02
N GLY A 141 -0.22 3.87 0.49
CA GLY A 141 1.08 3.37 0.01
C GLY A 141 1.25 1.87 0.19
N LEU A 142 0.73 1.35 1.30
CA LEU A 142 0.77 -0.08 1.62
C LEU A 142 -0.07 -0.94 0.67
N LEU A 143 -1.24 -0.45 0.25
CA LEU A 143 -2.21 -1.22 -0.54
C LEU A 143 -2.22 -0.90 -2.04
N ARG A 144 -1.47 0.12 -2.48
CA ARG A 144 -1.51 0.63 -3.87
C ARG A 144 -1.38 -0.45 -4.94
N ASP A 145 -0.49 -1.40 -4.69
CA ASP A 145 -0.09 -2.46 -5.63
C ASP A 145 -0.83 -3.79 -5.45
N ILE A 146 -1.91 -3.80 -4.66
CA ILE A 146 -2.65 -5.03 -4.35
C ILE A 146 -3.17 -5.75 -5.58
N GLY A 147 -3.36 -5.06 -6.70
CA GLY A 147 -3.79 -5.65 -7.96
C GLY A 147 -2.75 -6.57 -8.61
N LYS A 148 -1.46 -6.41 -8.28
CA LYS A 148 -0.39 -7.27 -8.79
C LYS A 148 -0.57 -8.73 -8.40
N ILE A 149 -1.16 -9.01 -7.22
CA ILE A 149 -1.42 -10.38 -6.76
C ILE A 149 -2.44 -11.14 -7.63
N VAL A 150 -3.28 -10.42 -8.36
CA VAL A 150 -4.27 -10.97 -9.30
C VAL A 150 -3.73 -10.95 -10.72
N LEU A 151 -3.13 -9.84 -11.13
CA LEU A 151 -2.69 -9.63 -12.51
C LEU A 151 -1.39 -10.39 -12.82
N GLY A 152 -0.61 -10.80 -11.82
CA GLY A 152 0.72 -11.39 -11.99
C GLY A 152 0.76 -12.61 -12.91
N ASP A 153 -0.22 -13.51 -12.84
CA ASP A 153 -0.29 -14.67 -13.74
C ASP A 153 -0.44 -14.24 -15.22
N PHE A 154 -1.24 -13.20 -15.47
CA PHE A 154 -1.48 -12.68 -16.81
C PHE A 154 -0.29 -11.88 -17.34
N VAL A 155 0.38 -11.12 -16.47
CA VAL A 155 1.63 -10.41 -16.81
C VAL A 155 2.70 -11.42 -17.16
N GLY A 156 2.89 -12.49 -16.37
CA GLY A 156 3.86 -13.54 -16.66
C GLY A 156 3.65 -14.23 -18.00
N ALA A 157 2.39 -14.53 -18.33
CA ALA A 157 2.04 -15.15 -19.62
C ALA A 157 2.29 -14.25 -20.84
N ASN A 158 2.34 -12.92 -20.65
CA ASN A 158 2.49 -11.92 -21.72
C ASN A 158 3.74 -11.03 -21.53
N TYR A 159 4.66 -11.41 -20.66
CA TYR A 159 5.79 -10.59 -20.25
C TYR A 159 6.64 -10.09 -21.43
N ALA A 160 6.98 -10.95 -22.38
CA ALA A 160 7.81 -10.57 -23.52
C ALA A 160 7.18 -9.47 -24.40
N GLU A 161 5.84 -9.43 -24.51
CA GLU A 161 5.14 -8.38 -25.25
C GLU A 161 5.11 -7.08 -24.45
N ILE A 162 4.86 -7.15 -23.14
CA ILE A 162 4.91 -5.98 -22.23
C ILE A 162 6.31 -5.37 -22.22
N GLU A 163 7.36 -6.18 -22.05
CA GLU A 163 8.75 -5.74 -22.08
C GLU A 163 9.14 -5.08 -23.40
N ALA A 164 8.67 -5.65 -24.53
CA ALA A 164 8.92 -5.07 -25.83
C ALA A 164 8.29 -3.68 -26.00
N LEU A 165 7.10 -3.46 -25.44
CA LEU A 165 6.44 -2.15 -25.48
C LEU A 165 7.17 -1.13 -24.57
N THR A 166 7.55 -1.52 -23.37
CA THR A 166 8.26 -0.63 -22.43
C THR A 166 9.63 -0.23 -22.98
N THR A 167 10.39 -1.16 -23.55
CA THR A 167 11.75 -0.91 -24.04
C THR A 167 11.80 -0.23 -25.41
N LYS A 168 10.95 -0.64 -26.35
CA LYS A 168 10.96 -0.12 -27.73
C LYS A 168 10.13 1.15 -27.89
N GLU A 169 8.92 1.17 -27.33
CA GLU A 169 8.02 2.32 -27.44
C GLU A 169 8.17 3.32 -26.30
N ARG A 170 8.96 2.98 -25.26
CA ARG A 170 9.19 3.82 -24.07
C ARG A 170 7.91 4.26 -23.35
N ILE A 171 6.91 3.40 -23.36
CA ILE A 171 5.71 3.60 -22.56
C ILE A 171 5.92 3.06 -21.14
N ASP A 172 5.17 3.58 -20.17
CA ASP A 172 5.24 3.07 -18.81
C ASP A 172 4.67 1.63 -18.73
N PHE A 173 5.07 0.88 -17.71
CA PHE A 173 4.67 -0.52 -17.52
C PHE A 173 3.15 -0.65 -17.38
N LEU A 174 2.51 0.31 -16.68
CA LEU A 174 1.07 0.36 -16.50
C LEU A 174 0.31 0.43 -17.83
N ASP A 175 0.77 1.29 -18.77
CA ASP A 175 0.15 1.41 -20.09
C ASP A 175 0.42 0.18 -20.95
N ALA A 176 1.59 -0.48 -20.79
CA ALA A 176 1.90 -1.73 -21.45
C ALA A 176 0.98 -2.87 -20.97
N GLU A 177 0.74 -3.01 -19.66
CA GLU A 177 -0.26 -3.94 -19.10
C GLU A 177 -1.63 -3.73 -19.77
N GLU A 178 -2.10 -2.48 -19.79
CA GLU A 178 -3.42 -2.16 -20.33
C GLU A 178 -3.52 -2.45 -21.82
N ARG A 179 -2.47 -2.19 -22.60
CA ARG A 179 -2.44 -2.48 -24.04
C ARG A 179 -2.46 -3.98 -24.35
N VAL A 180 -1.67 -4.76 -23.62
CA VAL A 180 -1.48 -6.19 -23.88
C VAL A 180 -2.59 -7.02 -23.25
N ILE A 181 -2.87 -6.81 -21.97
CA ILE A 181 -3.81 -7.61 -21.19
C ILE A 181 -5.24 -7.06 -21.33
N GLY A 182 -5.39 -5.74 -21.46
CA GLY A 182 -6.67 -5.02 -21.43
C GLY A 182 -7.01 -4.42 -20.07
N PHE A 183 -6.22 -4.72 -19.04
CA PHE A 183 -6.32 -4.20 -17.70
C PHE A 183 -4.93 -3.95 -17.14
N ASN A 184 -4.79 -2.97 -16.26
CA ASN A 184 -3.59 -2.73 -15.47
C ASN A 184 -3.81 -3.06 -14.00
N HIS A 185 -2.71 -3.20 -13.23
CA HIS A 185 -2.80 -3.58 -11.81
C HIS A 185 -3.54 -2.57 -10.94
N SER A 186 -3.58 -1.28 -11.28
CA SER A 186 -4.35 -0.27 -10.54
C SER A 186 -5.86 -0.47 -10.70
N ILE A 187 -6.31 -0.79 -11.93
CA ILE A 187 -7.72 -1.12 -12.21
C ILE A 187 -8.12 -2.41 -11.50
N VAL A 188 -7.29 -3.43 -11.59
CA VAL A 188 -7.56 -4.73 -10.93
C VAL A 188 -7.52 -4.57 -9.41
N GLY A 189 -6.56 -3.82 -8.88
CA GLY A 189 -6.47 -3.48 -7.45
C GLY A 189 -7.70 -2.74 -6.93
N THR A 190 -8.28 -1.86 -7.76
CA THR A 190 -9.57 -1.21 -7.45
C THR A 190 -10.67 -2.25 -7.19
N ARG A 191 -10.77 -3.29 -8.04
CA ARG A 191 -11.76 -4.38 -7.85
C ARG A 191 -11.51 -5.20 -6.59
N VAL A 192 -10.24 -5.46 -6.26
CA VAL A 192 -9.88 -6.11 -4.99
C VAL A 192 -10.31 -5.26 -3.80
N ALA A 193 -10.01 -3.97 -3.83
CA ALA A 193 -10.36 -3.02 -2.78
C ALA A 193 -11.89 -2.91 -2.57
N GLU A 194 -12.65 -2.84 -3.66
CA GLU A 194 -14.12 -2.85 -3.64
C GLU A 194 -14.67 -4.15 -3.02
N LYS A 195 -14.13 -5.32 -3.42
CA LYS A 195 -14.52 -6.61 -2.83
C LYS A 195 -14.25 -6.68 -1.33
N TRP A 196 -13.13 -6.11 -0.89
CA TRP A 196 -12.77 -6.08 0.52
C TRP A 196 -13.47 -4.97 1.30
N ASN A 197 -14.36 -4.20 0.64
CA ASN A 197 -15.07 -3.07 1.23
C ASN A 197 -14.13 -2.05 1.88
N LEU A 198 -13.00 -1.75 1.21
CA LEU A 198 -12.08 -0.73 1.67
C LEU A 198 -12.73 0.66 1.54
N PRO A 199 -12.36 1.62 2.41
CA PRO A 199 -12.85 2.99 2.32
C PRO A 199 -12.64 3.60 0.93
N PRO A 200 -13.57 4.43 0.43
CA PRO A 200 -13.48 5.04 -0.90
C PRO A 200 -12.16 5.76 -1.16
N VAL A 201 -11.61 6.42 -0.14
CA VAL A 201 -10.32 7.11 -0.22
C VAL A 201 -9.17 6.15 -0.58
N LEU A 202 -9.14 4.94 -0.02
CA LEU A 202 -8.13 3.93 -0.36
C LEU A 202 -8.35 3.36 -1.77
N VAL A 203 -9.62 3.17 -2.16
CA VAL A 203 -9.98 2.76 -3.54
C VAL A 203 -9.45 3.77 -4.55
N ASN A 204 -9.61 5.07 -4.28
CA ASN A 204 -9.11 6.14 -5.14
C ASN A 204 -7.57 6.19 -5.19
N VAL A 205 -6.87 5.98 -4.06
CA VAL A 205 -5.41 5.85 -4.05
C VAL A 205 -4.96 4.70 -4.95
N ILE A 206 -5.51 3.50 -4.74
CA ILE A 206 -5.15 2.31 -5.52
C ILE A 206 -5.38 2.55 -7.02
N ARG A 207 -6.47 3.21 -7.37
CA ARG A 207 -6.83 3.49 -8.75
C ARG A 207 -5.92 4.48 -9.45
N HIS A 208 -5.45 5.50 -8.72
CA HIS A 208 -4.85 6.71 -9.33
C HIS A 208 -3.38 6.93 -8.97
N HIS A 209 -2.74 6.08 -8.14
CA HIS A 209 -1.38 6.32 -7.67
C HIS A 209 -0.34 6.46 -8.79
N HIS A 210 -0.51 5.83 -9.94
CA HIS A 210 0.39 6.00 -11.07
C HIS A 210 0.12 7.26 -11.91
N LYS A 211 -1.14 7.70 -12.00
CA LYS A 211 -1.55 8.80 -12.90
C LYS A 211 -2.40 9.84 -12.16
N PRO A 212 -1.82 10.55 -11.17
CA PRO A 212 -2.56 11.55 -10.40
C PRO A 212 -3.00 12.76 -11.26
N VAL A 213 -2.41 12.96 -12.44
CA VAL A 213 -2.88 13.98 -13.43
C VAL A 213 -4.31 13.72 -13.90
N LYS A 214 -4.76 12.47 -13.88
CA LYS A 214 -6.10 12.05 -14.32
C LYS A 214 -7.15 12.06 -13.20
N LEU A 215 -6.85 12.70 -12.06
CA LEU A 215 -7.79 12.76 -10.94
C LEU A 215 -9.06 13.54 -11.34
N PRO A 216 -10.26 13.07 -10.93
CA PRO A 216 -11.49 13.79 -11.13
C PRO A 216 -11.44 15.18 -10.47
N PRO A 217 -11.91 16.25 -11.14
CA PRO A 217 -11.91 17.59 -10.56
C PRO A 217 -12.84 17.73 -9.34
N THR A 218 -13.73 16.76 -9.12
CA THR A 218 -14.64 16.69 -7.97
C THR A 218 -14.00 16.08 -6.72
N LEU A 219 -12.77 15.58 -6.82
CA LEU A 219 -12.09 14.97 -5.69
C LEU A 219 -11.68 16.04 -4.66
N PRO A 220 -11.87 15.79 -3.35
CA PRO A 220 -11.45 16.74 -2.32
C PRO A 220 -9.94 17.07 -2.43
N PRO A 221 -9.53 18.34 -2.27
CA PRO A 221 -8.12 18.73 -2.43
C PRO A 221 -7.15 17.94 -1.52
N ALA A 222 -7.57 17.64 -0.29
CA ALA A 222 -6.75 16.84 0.64
C ALA A 222 -6.54 15.40 0.14
N GLU A 223 -7.55 14.81 -0.50
CA GLU A 223 -7.46 13.47 -1.08
C GLU A 223 -6.59 13.47 -2.34
N ALA A 224 -6.74 14.48 -3.21
CA ALA A 224 -5.86 14.66 -4.37
C ALA A 224 -4.40 14.81 -3.94
N LYS A 225 -4.13 15.60 -2.88
CA LYS A 225 -2.79 15.76 -2.31
C LYS A 225 -2.25 14.43 -1.78
N MET A 226 -3.06 13.66 -1.08
CA MET A 226 -2.67 12.35 -0.54
C MET A 226 -2.32 11.36 -1.66
N ILE A 227 -3.13 11.27 -2.72
CA ILE A 227 -2.84 10.41 -3.88
C ILE A 227 -1.51 10.82 -4.53
N SER A 228 -1.26 12.12 -4.68
CA SER A 228 -0.01 12.64 -5.23
C SER A 228 1.20 12.35 -4.32
N ILE A 229 1.01 12.34 -3.00
CA ILE A 229 2.05 11.92 -2.04
C ILE A 229 2.36 10.42 -2.18
N VAL A 230 1.33 9.59 -2.32
CA VAL A 230 1.55 8.14 -2.55
C VAL A 230 2.26 7.90 -3.87
N HIS A 231 1.92 8.65 -4.93
CA HIS A 231 2.62 8.62 -6.21
C HIS A 231 4.11 8.96 -6.06
N LEU A 232 4.44 10.04 -5.35
CA LEU A 232 5.82 10.43 -5.08
C LEU A 232 6.57 9.36 -4.26
N ALA A 233 5.92 8.83 -3.21
CA ALA A 233 6.50 7.79 -2.37
C ALA A 233 6.78 6.50 -3.17
N ASP A 234 5.89 6.14 -4.09
CA ASP A 234 6.05 4.98 -4.96
C ASP A 234 7.22 5.15 -5.94
N ALA A 235 7.33 6.32 -6.58
CA ALA A 235 8.47 6.64 -7.44
C ALA A 235 9.80 6.54 -6.68
N LEU A 236 9.86 7.08 -5.45
CA LEU A 236 11.07 7.03 -4.63
C LEU A 236 11.37 5.61 -4.12
N THR A 237 10.35 4.81 -3.82
CA THR A 237 10.51 3.39 -3.46
C THR A 237 11.13 2.60 -4.61
N SER A 238 10.67 2.82 -5.83
CA SER A 238 11.21 2.19 -7.02
C SER A 238 12.68 2.58 -7.28
N MET A 239 13.07 3.82 -7.00
CA MET A 239 14.46 4.30 -7.12
C MET A 239 15.41 3.63 -6.10
N VAL A 240 14.94 3.32 -4.90
CA VAL A 240 15.75 2.64 -3.86
C VAL A 240 15.96 1.15 -4.18
N GLY A 241 15.11 0.55 -5.02
CA GLY A 241 15.32 -0.75 -5.67
C GLY A 241 15.06 -1.99 -4.82
N LYS A 242 14.71 -1.89 -3.54
CA LYS A 242 14.36 -3.06 -2.71
C LYS A 242 12.92 -3.50 -2.94
N GLY A 243 12.74 -4.76 -3.36
CA GLY A 243 11.42 -5.32 -3.69
C GLY A 243 10.80 -4.68 -4.94
N ALA A 244 11.61 -4.00 -5.75
CA ALA A 244 11.18 -3.49 -7.04
C ALA A 244 11.12 -4.64 -8.05
N GLY A 245 9.95 -4.84 -8.66
CA GLY A 245 9.78 -5.74 -9.77
C GLY A 245 10.22 -5.12 -11.10
N ASN A 246 9.95 -5.82 -12.19
CA ASN A 246 10.25 -5.35 -13.54
C ASN A 246 9.46 -4.10 -13.93
N ASP A 247 8.38 -3.78 -13.25
CA ASP A 247 7.53 -2.61 -13.48
C ASP A 247 8.15 -1.28 -13.02
N GLY A 248 9.19 -1.32 -12.18
CA GLY A 248 9.98 -0.14 -11.80
C GLY A 248 10.84 0.45 -12.92
N LEU A 249 11.03 -0.26 -14.04
CA LEU A 249 11.95 0.11 -15.12
C LEU A 249 11.59 1.39 -15.88
N MET A 250 10.31 1.80 -15.86
CA MET A 250 9.82 2.98 -16.59
C MET A 250 8.79 3.75 -15.75
N TYR A 251 9.13 4.05 -14.50
CA TYR A 251 8.25 4.85 -13.65
C TYR A 251 8.37 6.33 -14.00
N CYS A 252 7.25 6.94 -14.39
CA CYS A 252 7.20 8.37 -14.71
C CYS A 252 6.64 9.15 -13.52
N LEU A 253 7.49 9.97 -12.89
CA LEU A 253 7.06 10.92 -11.85
C LEU A 253 6.27 12.07 -12.50
N ASP A 254 5.00 12.24 -12.10
CA ASP A 254 4.13 13.32 -12.57
C ASP A 254 4.38 14.62 -11.79
N ALA A 255 5.38 15.39 -12.21
CA ALA A 255 5.74 16.65 -11.58
C ALA A 255 4.59 17.68 -11.60
N ASP A 256 3.78 17.71 -12.66
CA ASP A 256 2.65 18.64 -12.79
C ASP A 256 1.55 18.33 -11.77
N ALA A 257 1.28 17.04 -11.54
CA ALA A 257 0.33 16.63 -10.51
C ALA A 257 0.80 17.03 -9.11
N LEU A 258 2.08 16.85 -8.80
CA LEU A 258 2.67 17.27 -7.53
C LEU A 258 2.57 18.79 -7.34
N MET A 259 2.91 19.56 -8.35
CA MET A 259 2.83 21.02 -8.29
C MET A 259 1.39 21.51 -8.09
N ARG A 260 0.39 20.89 -8.73
CA ARG A 260 -1.03 21.25 -8.58
C ARG A 260 -1.53 21.14 -7.14
N VAL A 261 -0.99 20.21 -6.37
CA VAL A 261 -1.35 20.00 -4.95
C VAL A 261 -0.39 20.70 -4.00
N GLY A 262 0.47 21.57 -4.52
CA GLY A 262 1.40 22.41 -3.75
C GLY A 262 2.69 21.70 -3.33
N ILE A 263 3.03 20.55 -3.92
CA ILE A 263 4.30 19.85 -3.69
C ILE A 263 5.29 20.29 -4.77
N ASN A 264 6.19 21.21 -4.41
CA ASN A 264 7.21 21.70 -5.32
C ASN A 264 8.48 20.87 -5.20
N ILE A 265 8.77 20.05 -6.21
CA ILE A 265 9.95 19.17 -6.26
C ILE A 265 11.18 19.82 -6.93
N GLN A 266 11.14 21.13 -7.20
CA GLN A 266 12.28 21.85 -7.78
C GLN A 266 13.41 22.10 -6.76
N GLY A 267 14.59 22.41 -7.29
CA GLY A 267 15.78 22.67 -6.47
C GLY A 267 16.27 21.40 -5.75
N ASP A 268 16.66 21.53 -4.51
CA ASP A 268 17.21 20.48 -3.66
C ASP A 268 16.16 19.69 -2.86
N TYR A 269 14.86 19.87 -3.17
CA TYR A 269 13.76 19.21 -2.46
C TYR A 269 13.89 17.69 -2.49
N LEU A 270 14.04 17.11 -3.69
CA LEU A 270 14.15 15.66 -3.85
C LEU A 270 15.41 15.10 -3.19
N GLU A 271 16.54 15.78 -3.31
CA GLU A 271 17.79 15.35 -2.68
C GLU A 271 17.66 15.29 -1.15
N ARG A 272 17.11 16.34 -0.53
CA ARG A 272 16.85 16.35 0.92
C ARG A 272 15.84 15.29 1.32
N LEU A 273 14.77 15.15 0.56
CA LEU A 273 13.75 14.16 0.84
C LEU A 273 14.32 12.73 0.77
N ILE A 274 15.11 12.42 -0.26
CA ILE A 274 15.77 11.11 -0.39
C ILE A 274 16.69 10.86 0.82
N GLY A 275 17.45 11.85 1.26
CA GLY A 275 18.28 11.75 2.46
C GLY A 275 17.44 11.37 3.70
N GLU A 276 16.35 12.10 3.95
CA GLU A 276 15.44 11.81 5.06
C GLU A 276 14.82 10.39 4.97
N LEU A 277 14.46 9.95 3.76
CA LEU A 277 13.85 8.64 3.55
C LEU A 277 14.83 7.47 3.75
N VAL A 278 16.10 7.67 3.40
CA VAL A 278 17.15 6.66 3.65
C VAL A 278 17.31 6.40 5.14
N ASP A 279 17.19 7.43 5.98
CA ASP A 279 17.28 7.31 7.43
C ASP A 279 16.12 6.47 8.04
N LEU A 280 15.04 6.23 7.29
CA LEU A 280 13.92 5.39 7.71
C LEU A 280 14.15 3.89 7.47
N ASN A 281 15.19 3.49 6.73
CA ASN A 281 15.46 2.07 6.43
C ASN A 281 15.54 1.16 7.67
N PRO A 282 16.15 1.56 8.79
CA PRO A 282 16.13 0.73 10.01
C PRO A 282 14.71 0.50 10.55
N ILE A 283 13.84 1.51 10.47
CA ILE A 283 12.44 1.43 10.89
C ILE A 283 11.66 0.46 9.99
N ILE A 284 11.85 0.56 8.68
CA ILE A 284 11.21 -0.33 7.70
C ILE A 284 11.62 -1.78 7.95
N LYS A 285 12.91 -2.01 8.20
CA LYS A 285 13.44 -3.33 8.51
C LYS A 285 12.83 -3.90 9.79
N ASP A 286 12.80 -3.14 10.87
CA ASP A 286 12.20 -3.53 12.15
C ASP A 286 10.71 -3.87 12.01
N LEU A 287 9.94 -3.05 11.27
CA LEU A 287 8.53 -3.34 10.97
C LEU A 287 8.37 -4.65 10.19
N ALA A 288 9.19 -4.88 9.16
CA ALA A 288 9.15 -6.10 8.37
C ALA A 288 9.47 -7.34 9.21
N GLU A 289 10.52 -7.27 10.05
CA GLU A 289 10.93 -8.34 10.96
C GLU A 289 9.86 -8.60 12.03
N SER A 290 9.25 -7.57 12.59
CA SER A 290 8.18 -7.71 13.59
C SER A 290 6.96 -8.48 13.06
N MET A 291 6.76 -8.49 11.74
CA MET A 291 5.68 -9.21 11.06
C MET A 291 6.08 -10.60 10.57
N SER A 292 7.38 -10.93 10.51
CA SER A 292 7.89 -12.20 9.97
C SER A 292 7.91 -13.36 11.01
N ILE A 293 7.92 -13.09 12.30
CA ILE A 293 8.12 -14.06 13.38
C ILE A 293 6.88 -14.93 13.69
N ALA A 294 5.90 -15.01 12.82
CA ALA A 294 4.62 -15.71 13.09
C ALA A 294 4.51 -17.12 12.46
N GLY A 295 5.61 -17.70 11.94
CA GLY A 295 5.56 -18.94 11.16
C GLY A 295 6.38 -20.14 11.65
N ASP A 296 7.24 -19.99 12.65
CA ASP A 296 8.08 -21.10 13.14
C ASP A 296 7.79 -21.41 14.61
N ASN A 297 6.69 -22.15 14.87
CA ASN A 297 6.53 -23.08 16.01
C ASN A 297 5.40 -24.06 15.72
#